data_86af70640c2724df86327ee1174c48b4
#
_entry.id   86af70640c2724df86327ee1174c48b4
#
_cell.length_a   1.000
_cell.length_b   1.000
_cell.length_c   1.000
_cell.angle_alpha   90.00
_cell.angle_beta   90.00
_cell.angle_gamma   90.00
#
_symmetry.space_group_name_H-M   'P 1'
#
loop_
_entity.id
_entity.type
_entity.pdbx_description
1 polymer ?
#
loop_
_entity_poly.entity_id
_entity_poly.type
_entity_poly.pdbx_seq_one_letter_code
_entity_poly.pdbx_strand_id
1 'polypeptide(L)'
;GLVFSLLYLADLMWFICAVISTFVGAAISVFVDKLKVFRQNSEAATNTVHQASSADSLWQPDNLTNYARQVFERFQYDWSNLDYESIHKYTTQRYSNHIGLVMQALRQMGRRNVVDNVRINEAIFADAHDDANNQSDRVSVAFLAEADDRLEEVATGKKIRSANEEFAEKWNFVREGNEWKLDGINQPTEDVSTLIGSLNKFAEDNGMYFSLDWGRLLLPKGGNLFLPRYFNSADVNNHVIGVWDGGILVQLYTCVLKNGNGFTDEGKNKDEVNYLIGQIMLPKSYGGILVDRDDNSIFRKRVIAPFGYKKVKMEWGDFNKRYTIFATNEDQAASFELLNPSFMAWLYDQDIKANIEVMDNIAILYARVSSDEKRYAEML
;
A
#
# COMPACT_ATOMS: atom_id res chain seq x y z
N GLY A 1 -13.52 56.34 23.10
CA GLY A 1 -13.35 54.91 23.44
C GLY A 1 -14.21 53.99 22.57
N LEU A 2 -15.50 54.32 22.36
CA LEU A 2 -16.45 53.44 21.67
C LEU A 2 -16.21 53.29 20.16
N VAL A 3 -15.76 54.33 19.47
CA VAL A 3 -15.48 54.29 18.02
C VAL A 3 -14.24 53.45 17.68
N PHE A 4 -13.24 53.47 18.55
CA PHE A 4 -12.03 52.62 18.39
C PHE A 4 -12.31 51.14 18.61
N SER A 5 -13.20 50.79 19.50
CA SER A 5 -13.56 49.36 19.73
C SER A 5 -14.42 48.78 18.59
N LEU A 6 -15.24 49.59 17.95
CA LEU A 6 -16.04 49.16 16.79
C LEU A 6 -15.20 48.94 15.53
N LEU A 7 -14.17 49.75 15.30
CA LEU A 7 -13.22 49.57 14.20
C LEU A 7 -12.38 48.29 14.40
N TYR A 8 -11.93 48.02 15.62
CA TYR A 8 -11.19 46.79 15.95
C TYR A 8 -12.03 45.52 15.78
N LEU A 9 -13.33 45.60 16.10
CA LEU A 9 -14.25 44.45 15.88
C LEU A 9 -14.52 44.22 14.38
N ALA A 10 -14.61 45.25 13.58
CA ALA A 10 -14.78 45.14 12.13
C ALA A 10 -13.55 44.53 11.44
N ASP A 11 -12.35 44.96 11.84
CA ASP A 11 -11.09 44.39 11.33
C ASP A 11 -10.91 42.92 11.75
N LEU A 12 -11.26 42.57 12.98
CA LEU A 12 -11.22 41.18 13.48
C LEU A 12 -12.22 40.29 12.73
N MET A 13 -13.45 40.76 12.50
CA MET A 13 -14.46 40.04 11.71
C MET A 13 -14.01 39.85 10.25
N TRP A 14 -13.38 40.86 9.64
CA TRP A 14 -12.81 40.76 8.30
C TRP A 14 -11.68 39.70 8.25
N PHE A 15 -10.80 39.71 9.23
CA PHE A 15 -9.71 38.73 9.35
C PHE A 15 -10.26 37.30 9.52
N ILE A 16 -11.26 37.10 10.39
CA ILE A 16 -11.91 35.82 10.58
C ILE A 16 -12.58 35.31 9.29
N CYS A 17 -13.31 36.20 8.59
CA CYS A 17 -13.93 35.86 7.31
C CYS A 17 -12.89 35.52 6.22
N ALA A 18 -11.77 36.23 6.17
CA ALA A 18 -10.67 35.97 5.24
C ALA A 18 -10.00 34.61 5.54
N VAL A 19 -9.79 34.29 6.81
CA VAL A 19 -9.22 32.99 7.23
C VAL A 19 -10.19 31.85 6.91
N ILE A 20 -11.48 32.00 7.22
CA ILE A 20 -12.50 30.98 6.89
C ILE A 20 -12.61 30.79 5.38
N SER A 21 -12.63 31.87 4.59
CA SER A 21 -12.70 31.77 3.11
C SER A 21 -11.44 31.12 2.51
N THR A 22 -10.26 31.34 3.10
CA THR A 22 -9.03 30.67 2.65
C THR A 22 -9.04 29.17 2.98
N PHE A 23 -9.52 28.79 4.16
CA PHE A 23 -9.66 27.37 4.53
C PHE A 23 -10.72 26.65 3.70
N VAL A 24 -11.87 27.27 3.47
CA VAL A 24 -12.92 26.74 2.60
C VAL A 24 -12.44 26.67 1.14
N GLY A 25 -11.74 27.70 0.66
CA GLY A 25 -11.14 27.71 -0.68
C GLY A 25 -10.05 26.65 -0.86
N ALA A 26 -9.19 26.43 0.15
CA ALA A 26 -8.16 25.41 0.13
C ALA A 26 -8.77 24.00 0.19
N ALA A 27 -9.80 23.78 1.02
CA ALA A 27 -10.51 22.52 1.10
C ALA A 27 -11.23 22.19 -0.24
N ILE A 28 -11.89 23.16 -0.85
CA ILE A 28 -12.54 23.02 -2.16
C ILE A 28 -11.50 22.80 -3.26
N SER A 29 -10.32 23.45 -3.21
CA SER A 29 -9.29 23.30 -4.24
C SER A 29 -8.61 21.94 -4.18
N VAL A 30 -8.37 21.38 -2.99
CA VAL A 30 -7.86 20.00 -2.81
C VAL A 30 -8.88 18.98 -3.30
N PHE A 31 -10.17 19.24 -3.09
CA PHE A 31 -11.27 18.39 -3.54
C PHE A 31 -11.45 18.42 -5.07
N VAL A 32 -11.37 19.60 -5.66
CA VAL A 32 -11.44 19.78 -7.13
C VAL A 32 -10.23 19.16 -7.83
N ASP A 33 -9.04 19.13 -7.21
CA ASP A 33 -7.84 18.53 -7.80
C ASP A 33 -7.95 17.01 -7.98
N LYS A 34 -8.53 16.28 -7.03
CA LYS A 34 -8.70 14.82 -7.15
C LYS A 34 -9.61 14.43 -8.33
N LEU A 35 -10.69 15.16 -8.53
CA LEU A 35 -11.59 14.95 -9.68
C LEU A 35 -11.04 15.58 -10.97
N LYS A 36 -10.26 16.65 -10.88
CA LYS A 36 -9.72 17.36 -12.04
C LYS A 36 -8.81 16.46 -12.89
N VAL A 37 -7.99 15.62 -12.25
CA VAL A 37 -7.15 14.64 -12.95
C VAL A 37 -8.00 13.66 -13.77
N PHE A 38 -9.09 13.14 -13.21
CA PHE A 38 -9.99 12.24 -13.92
C PHE A 38 -10.86 12.93 -14.96
N ARG A 39 -11.19 14.22 -14.76
CA ARG A 39 -12.00 15.00 -15.68
C ARG A 39 -11.26 15.44 -16.96
N GLN A 40 -9.93 15.38 -16.98
CA GLN A 40 -9.14 15.79 -18.15
C GLN A 40 -9.53 15.01 -19.42
N ASN A 41 -9.83 13.73 -19.31
CA ASN A 41 -10.21 12.87 -20.44
C ASN A 41 -11.70 12.52 -20.46
N SER A 42 -12.48 13.01 -19.50
CA SER A 42 -13.88 12.59 -19.30
C SER A 42 -14.78 12.94 -20.51
N GLU A 43 -14.57 14.08 -21.14
CA GLU A 43 -15.33 14.47 -22.33
C GLU A 43 -15.04 13.52 -23.50
N ALA A 44 -13.77 13.24 -23.76
CA ALA A 44 -13.35 12.32 -24.83
C ALA A 44 -13.86 10.89 -24.55
N ALA A 45 -13.75 10.42 -23.30
CA ALA A 45 -14.28 9.12 -22.89
C ALA A 45 -15.78 9.01 -23.07
N THR A 46 -16.54 10.03 -22.65
CA THR A 46 -18.00 10.10 -22.79
C THR A 46 -18.39 10.09 -24.28
N ASN A 47 -17.71 10.83 -25.14
CA ASN A 47 -17.94 10.83 -26.56
C ASN A 47 -17.70 9.45 -27.20
N THR A 48 -16.59 8.77 -26.80
CA THR A 48 -16.31 7.41 -27.24
C THR A 48 -17.42 6.43 -26.84
N VAL A 49 -17.88 6.47 -25.59
CA VAL A 49 -18.98 5.63 -25.07
C VAL A 49 -20.25 5.88 -25.87
N HIS A 50 -20.62 7.15 -26.13
CA HIS A 50 -21.81 7.48 -26.93
C HIS A 50 -21.70 7.01 -28.39
N GLN A 51 -20.53 7.13 -29.00
CA GLN A 51 -20.33 6.65 -30.38
C GLN A 51 -20.44 5.13 -30.44
N ALA A 52 -19.75 4.40 -29.56
CA ALA A 52 -19.79 2.94 -29.48
C ALA A 52 -21.20 2.42 -29.20
N SER A 53 -21.98 3.11 -28.36
CA SER A 53 -23.35 2.72 -27.99
C SER A 53 -24.34 2.73 -29.16
N SER A 54 -24.02 3.44 -30.25
CA SER A 54 -24.84 3.44 -31.45
C SER A 54 -24.78 2.12 -32.23
N ALA A 55 -23.70 1.37 -32.09
CA ALA A 55 -23.48 0.09 -32.77
C ALA A 55 -23.54 -1.12 -31.83
N ASP A 56 -23.22 -0.94 -30.53
CA ASP A 56 -23.13 -2.01 -29.55
C ASP A 56 -23.86 -1.64 -28.25
N SER A 57 -24.86 -2.44 -27.88
CA SER A 57 -25.69 -2.22 -26.68
C SER A 57 -24.91 -2.35 -25.35
N LEU A 58 -23.75 -3.02 -25.33
CA LEU A 58 -22.91 -3.11 -24.14
C LEU A 58 -22.30 -1.75 -23.77
N TRP A 59 -22.19 -0.83 -24.71
CA TRP A 59 -21.70 0.51 -24.51
C TRP A 59 -22.78 1.52 -24.10
N GLN A 60 -24.04 1.10 -23.85
CA GLN A 60 -25.09 2.02 -23.42
C GLN A 60 -24.69 2.74 -22.14
N PRO A 61 -24.56 4.10 -22.12
CA PRO A 61 -23.95 4.85 -21.05
C PRO A 61 -24.57 4.59 -19.67
N ASP A 62 -25.93 4.57 -19.62
CA ASP A 62 -26.64 4.36 -18.37
C ASP A 62 -26.44 2.94 -17.83
N ASN A 63 -26.47 1.92 -18.71
CA ASN A 63 -26.27 0.53 -18.32
C ASN A 63 -24.83 0.32 -17.83
N LEU A 64 -23.85 0.90 -18.52
CA LEU A 64 -22.45 0.80 -18.18
C LEU A 64 -22.12 1.48 -16.84
N THR A 65 -22.67 2.69 -16.64
CA THR A 65 -22.53 3.40 -15.36
C THR A 65 -23.20 2.64 -14.21
N ASN A 66 -24.41 2.12 -14.42
CA ASN A 66 -25.11 1.34 -13.41
C ASN A 66 -24.38 0.03 -13.10
N TYR A 67 -23.85 -0.66 -14.11
CA TYR A 67 -23.03 -1.85 -13.91
C TYR A 67 -21.78 -1.54 -13.08
N ALA A 68 -21.04 -0.47 -13.44
CA ALA A 68 -19.86 -0.07 -12.71
C ALA A 68 -20.14 0.28 -11.24
N ARG A 69 -21.28 0.95 -10.96
CA ARG A 69 -21.75 1.22 -9.58
C ARG A 69 -22.08 -0.07 -8.82
N GLN A 70 -22.76 -1.00 -9.44
CA GLN A 70 -23.07 -2.30 -8.82
C GLN A 70 -21.79 -3.10 -8.51
N VAL A 71 -20.84 -3.11 -9.43
CA VAL A 71 -19.54 -3.78 -9.21
C VAL A 71 -18.78 -3.09 -8.08
N PHE A 72 -18.77 -1.74 -8.03
CA PHE A 72 -18.16 -0.99 -6.95
C PHE A 72 -18.70 -1.37 -5.58
N GLU A 73 -20.03 -1.30 -5.39
CA GLU A 73 -20.68 -1.64 -4.11
C GLU A 73 -20.47 -3.11 -3.73
N ARG A 74 -20.62 -4.00 -4.71
CA ARG A 74 -20.43 -5.43 -4.50
C ARG A 74 -18.99 -5.78 -4.12
N PHE A 75 -18.02 -5.17 -4.76
CA PHE A 75 -16.60 -5.39 -4.43
C PHE A 75 -16.28 -5.00 -2.99
N GLN A 76 -16.79 -3.86 -2.50
CA GLN A 76 -16.56 -3.44 -1.12
C GLN A 76 -17.13 -4.46 -0.12
N TYR A 77 -18.31 -5.03 -0.43
CA TYR A 77 -18.93 -6.06 0.39
C TYR A 77 -18.14 -7.38 0.34
N ASP A 78 -17.85 -7.90 -0.86
CA ASP A 78 -17.15 -9.17 -1.06
C ASP A 78 -15.71 -9.11 -0.51
N TRP A 79 -15.02 -7.96 -0.70
CA TRP A 79 -13.72 -7.67 -0.13
C TRP A 79 -13.72 -7.70 1.40
N SER A 80 -14.68 -7.02 2.01
CA SER A 80 -14.81 -6.96 3.48
C SER A 80 -15.04 -8.34 4.11
N ASN A 81 -15.64 -9.25 3.35
CA ASN A 81 -15.88 -10.64 3.76
C ASN A 81 -14.76 -11.60 3.32
N LEU A 82 -13.74 -11.13 2.63
CA LEU A 82 -12.69 -11.93 2.01
C LEU A 82 -13.28 -13.02 1.07
N ASP A 83 -14.37 -12.70 0.37
CA ASP A 83 -15.08 -13.61 -0.53
C ASP A 83 -14.47 -13.59 -1.94
N TYR A 84 -13.38 -14.32 -2.10
CA TYR A 84 -12.68 -14.46 -3.38
C TYR A 84 -13.58 -15.03 -4.49
N GLU A 85 -14.40 -16.04 -4.17
CA GLU A 85 -15.24 -16.72 -5.16
C GLU A 85 -16.30 -15.78 -5.77
N SER A 86 -16.77 -14.82 -5.00
CA SER A 86 -17.69 -13.81 -5.51
C SER A 86 -16.96 -12.77 -6.35
N ILE A 87 -15.78 -12.29 -5.92
CA ILE A 87 -14.97 -11.32 -6.67
C ILE A 87 -14.55 -11.89 -8.02
N HIS A 88 -14.12 -13.16 -8.06
CA HIS A 88 -13.69 -13.82 -9.30
C HIS A 88 -14.75 -13.82 -10.41
N LYS A 89 -16.05 -13.75 -10.08
CA LYS A 89 -17.12 -13.78 -11.07
C LYS A 89 -17.21 -12.53 -11.96
N TYR A 90 -16.78 -11.37 -11.45
CA TYR A 90 -16.90 -10.08 -12.15
C TYR A 90 -15.56 -9.37 -12.36
N THR A 91 -14.45 -10.06 -12.08
CA THR A 91 -13.09 -9.56 -12.36
C THR A 91 -12.42 -10.39 -13.45
N THR A 92 -11.39 -9.83 -14.10
CA THR A 92 -10.51 -10.61 -14.96
C THR A 92 -9.73 -11.64 -14.14
N GLN A 93 -9.26 -12.71 -14.80
CA GLN A 93 -8.44 -13.72 -14.14
C GLN A 93 -7.17 -13.10 -13.53
N ARG A 94 -6.54 -12.17 -14.25
CA ARG A 94 -5.33 -11.47 -13.78
C ARG A 94 -5.61 -10.70 -12.48
N TYR A 95 -6.69 -9.91 -12.46
CA TYR A 95 -6.99 -9.07 -11.31
C TYR A 95 -7.51 -9.90 -10.12
N SER A 96 -8.32 -10.94 -10.36
CA SER A 96 -8.74 -11.85 -9.29
C SER A 96 -7.56 -12.60 -8.65
N ASN A 97 -6.56 -13.04 -9.44
CA ASN A 97 -5.36 -13.65 -8.89
C ASN A 97 -4.62 -12.68 -7.96
N HIS A 98 -4.45 -11.43 -8.37
CA HIS A 98 -3.83 -10.40 -7.54
C HIS A 98 -4.60 -10.21 -6.22
N ILE A 99 -5.92 -9.96 -6.29
CA ILE A 99 -6.79 -9.81 -5.12
C ILE A 99 -6.74 -11.05 -4.23
N GLY A 100 -6.73 -12.25 -4.82
CA GLY A 100 -6.62 -13.52 -4.09
C GLY A 100 -5.36 -13.60 -3.24
N LEU A 101 -4.21 -13.15 -3.77
CA LEU A 101 -2.95 -13.12 -3.02
C LEU A 101 -3.00 -12.11 -1.87
N VAL A 102 -3.57 -10.91 -2.08
CA VAL A 102 -3.74 -9.91 -1.02
C VAL A 102 -4.67 -10.45 0.08
N MET A 103 -5.79 -11.08 -0.29
CA MET A 103 -6.69 -11.74 0.66
C MET A 103 -6.00 -12.88 1.42
N GLN A 104 -5.17 -13.68 0.73
CA GLN A 104 -4.38 -14.74 1.36
C GLN A 104 -3.42 -14.14 2.40
N ALA A 105 -2.72 -13.05 2.08
CA ALA A 105 -1.85 -12.36 3.02
C ALA A 105 -2.63 -11.84 4.23
N LEU A 106 -3.79 -11.22 4.03
CA LEU A 106 -4.66 -10.76 5.12
C LEU A 106 -5.09 -11.91 6.03
N ARG A 107 -5.53 -13.04 5.46
CA ARG A 107 -5.90 -14.25 6.23
C ARG A 107 -4.73 -14.80 7.03
N GLN A 108 -3.54 -14.90 6.44
CA GLN A 108 -2.33 -15.37 7.12
C GLN A 108 -1.94 -14.46 8.29
N MET A 109 -2.20 -13.16 8.18
CA MET A 109 -1.97 -12.18 9.24
C MET A 109 -3.14 -12.09 10.25
N GLY A 110 -4.19 -12.87 10.08
CA GLY A 110 -5.39 -12.83 10.93
C GLY A 110 -6.14 -11.50 10.84
N ARG A 111 -6.14 -10.84 9.68
CA ARG A 111 -6.73 -9.51 9.47
C ARG A 111 -7.81 -9.54 8.42
N ARG A 112 -8.67 -8.53 8.46
CA ARG A 112 -9.56 -8.16 7.36
C ARG A 112 -9.67 -6.64 7.27
N ASN A 113 -9.87 -6.14 6.07
CA ASN A 113 -10.21 -4.75 5.84
C ASN A 113 -11.72 -4.69 5.56
N VAL A 114 -12.43 -3.93 6.38
CA VAL A 114 -13.88 -3.79 6.31
C VAL A 114 -14.22 -2.39 5.85
N VAL A 115 -15.02 -2.31 4.79
CA VAL A 115 -15.50 -1.05 4.18
C VAL A 115 -17.02 -1.01 4.31
N ASP A 116 -17.50 -0.12 5.15
CA ASP A 116 -18.93 0.03 5.44
C ASP A 116 -19.44 1.43 5.05
N ASN A 117 -20.77 1.62 5.07
CA ASN A 117 -21.43 2.90 4.83
C ASN A 117 -21.00 3.58 3.52
N VAL A 118 -20.78 2.77 2.50
CA VAL A 118 -20.32 3.21 1.18
C VAL A 118 -21.38 4.09 0.53
N ARG A 119 -20.99 5.27 0.08
CA ARG A 119 -21.82 6.20 -0.65
C ARG A 119 -21.09 6.76 -1.85
N ILE A 120 -21.59 6.51 -3.04
CA ILE A 120 -21.05 7.06 -4.28
C ILE A 120 -21.66 8.46 -4.49
N ASN A 121 -20.82 9.48 -4.40
CA ASN A 121 -21.21 10.87 -4.61
C ASN A 121 -21.24 11.23 -6.10
N GLU A 122 -20.27 10.73 -6.88
CA GLU A 122 -20.17 10.97 -8.31
C GLU A 122 -19.55 9.75 -9.03
N ALA A 123 -19.93 9.54 -10.29
CA ALA A 123 -19.33 8.56 -11.19
C ALA A 123 -19.24 9.17 -12.59
N ILE A 124 -18.03 9.17 -13.17
CA ILE A 124 -17.76 9.73 -14.51
C ILE A 124 -16.95 8.76 -15.34
N PHE A 125 -17.14 8.76 -16.66
CA PHE A 125 -16.20 8.07 -17.55
C PHE A 125 -14.87 8.81 -17.56
N ALA A 126 -13.78 8.12 -17.23
CA ALA A 126 -12.44 8.69 -17.13
C ALA A 126 -11.55 8.33 -18.32
N ASP A 127 -11.81 7.18 -18.94
CA ASP A 127 -11.16 6.71 -20.16
C ASP A 127 -12.07 5.73 -20.89
N ALA A 128 -11.99 5.65 -22.23
CA ALA A 128 -12.73 4.69 -23.03
C ALA A 128 -11.97 4.39 -24.32
N HIS A 129 -11.97 3.13 -24.72
CA HIS A 129 -11.41 2.67 -25.98
C HIS A 129 -12.32 1.59 -26.55
N ASP A 130 -12.84 1.87 -27.73
CA ASP A 130 -13.69 0.98 -28.54
C ASP A 130 -12.84 0.42 -29.70
N ASP A 131 -12.68 -0.89 -29.74
CA ASP A 131 -11.91 -1.61 -30.77
C ASP A 131 -12.86 -2.26 -31.77
N ALA A 132 -12.54 -2.13 -33.05
CA ALA A 132 -13.38 -2.65 -34.14
C ALA A 132 -13.71 -4.16 -34.03
N ASN A 133 -12.86 -4.93 -33.33
CA ASN A 133 -13.07 -6.37 -33.10
C ASN A 133 -13.55 -6.70 -31.67
N ASN A 134 -13.83 -5.70 -30.85
CA ASN A 134 -14.25 -5.84 -29.46
C ASN A 134 -13.24 -6.63 -28.56
N GLN A 135 -12.00 -6.80 -29.00
CA GLN A 135 -11.00 -7.62 -28.29
C GLN A 135 -10.21 -6.82 -27.26
N SER A 136 -10.10 -5.52 -27.49
CA SER A 136 -9.39 -4.60 -26.61
C SER A 136 -10.26 -3.46 -26.08
N ASP A 137 -11.60 -3.67 -26.09
CA ASP A 137 -12.55 -2.75 -25.51
C ASP A 137 -12.25 -2.56 -24.03
N ARG A 138 -12.14 -1.31 -23.63
CA ARG A 138 -11.96 -0.95 -22.23
C ARG A 138 -12.66 0.35 -21.92
N VAL A 139 -13.11 0.45 -20.67
CA VAL A 139 -13.69 1.66 -20.13
C VAL A 139 -13.25 1.84 -18.68
N SER A 140 -12.94 3.07 -18.31
CA SER A 140 -12.64 3.40 -16.93
C SER A 140 -13.72 4.34 -16.39
N VAL A 141 -14.23 4.01 -15.20
CA VAL A 141 -15.17 4.85 -14.47
C VAL A 141 -14.45 5.37 -13.21
N ALA A 142 -14.40 6.67 -13.06
CA ALA A 142 -13.89 7.29 -11.84
C ALA A 142 -15.06 7.54 -10.89
N PHE A 143 -14.87 7.09 -9.65
CA PHE A 143 -15.83 7.29 -8.55
C PHE A 143 -15.28 8.27 -7.55
N LEU A 144 -16.13 9.18 -7.10
CA LEU A 144 -15.99 9.92 -5.87
C LEU A 144 -16.93 9.28 -4.85
N ALA A 145 -16.39 8.76 -3.77
CA ALA A 145 -17.16 8.02 -2.77
C ALA A 145 -16.69 8.34 -1.34
N GLU A 146 -17.57 8.09 -0.40
CA GLU A 146 -17.27 8.12 1.04
C GLU A 146 -17.51 6.73 1.60
N ALA A 147 -16.67 6.31 2.54
CA ALA A 147 -16.85 5.06 3.27
C ALA A 147 -16.17 5.09 4.63
N ASP A 148 -16.64 4.23 5.51
CA ASP A 148 -15.95 3.88 6.75
C ASP A 148 -14.99 2.71 6.45
N ASP A 149 -13.69 3.01 6.34
CA ASP A 149 -12.63 2.01 6.14
C ASP A 149 -11.94 1.64 7.45
N ARG A 150 -11.87 0.36 7.77
CA ARG A 150 -11.17 -0.13 8.94
C ARG A 150 -10.43 -1.44 8.69
N LEU A 151 -9.20 -1.48 9.13
CA LEU A 151 -8.41 -2.72 9.24
C LEU A 151 -8.58 -3.27 10.66
N GLU A 152 -8.97 -4.54 10.80
CA GLU A 152 -9.21 -5.16 12.10
C GLU A 152 -8.62 -6.57 12.20
N GLU A 153 -8.37 -7.00 13.43
CA GLU A 153 -8.03 -8.40 13.74
C GLU A 153 -9.29 -9.27 13.72
N VAL A 154 -9.25 -10.36 12.97
CA VAL A 154 -10.39 -11.28 12.86
C VAL A 154 -10.71 -11.93 14.20
N ALA A 155 -9.70 -12.36 14.98
CA ALA A 155 -9.88 -13.08 16.23
C ALA A 155 -10.49 -12.25 17.36
N THR A 156 -10.20 -10.95 17.40
CA THR A 156 -10.58 -10.06 18.53
C THR A 156 -11.55 -8.96 18.14
N GLY A 157 -11.71 -8.70 16.84
CA GLY A 157 -12.42 -7.53 16.34
C GLY A 157 -11.73 -6.20 16.65
N LYS A 158 -10.49 -6.24 17.15
CA LYS A 158 -9.73 -5.04 17.49
C LYS A 158 -9.36 -4.27 16.25
N LYS A 159 -9.73 -2.99 16.21
CA LYS A 159 -9.35 -2.07 15.13
C LYS A 159 -7.84 -1.81 15.18
N ILE A 160 -7.18 -2.04 14.06
CA ILE A 160 -5.77 -1.71 13.82
C ILE A 160 -5.66 -0.28 13.30
N ARG A 161 -6.54 0.06 12.36
CA ARG A 161 -6.64 1.37 11.70
C ARG A 161 -8.10 1.62 11.34
N SER A 162 -8.51 2.87 11.35
CA SER A 162 -9.79 3.29 10.77
C SER A 162 -9.63 4.66 10.13
N ALA A 163 -10.30 4.86 9.01
CA ALA A 163 -10.49 6.13 8.35
C ALA A 163 -11.96 6.28 7.97
N ASN A 164 -12.46 7.50 8.03
CA ASN A 164 -13.73 7.90 7.44
C ASN A 164 -13.35 9.04 6.50
N GLU A 165 -13.18 8.73 5.24
CA GLU A 165 -12.63 9.65 4.27
C GLU A 165 -13.43 9.58 2.98
N GLU A 166 -13.56 10.72 2.34
CA GLU A 166 -13.94 10.80 0.95
C GLU A 166 -12.71 10.49 0.09
N PHE A 167 -12.89 9.58 -0.85
CA PHE A 167 -11.83 9.12 -1.75
C PHE A 167 -12.30 9.14 -3.19
N ALA A 168 -11.33 9.20 -4.10
CA ALA A 168 -11.57 9.05 -5.52
C ALA A 168 -10.75 7.89 -6.06
N GLU A 169 -11.35 7.05 -6.90
CA GLU A 169 -10.72 5.89 -7.51
C GLU A 169 -11.15 5.75 -8.96
N LYS A 170 -10.24 5.29 -9.82
CA LYS A 170 -10.51 4.93 -11.20
C LYS A 170 -10.59 3.41 -11.33
N TRP A 171 -11.75 2.92 -11.73
CA TRP A 171 -12.06 1.50 -11.90
C TRP A 171 -12.01 1.16 -13.38
N ASN A 172 -11.12 0.25 -13.75
CA ASN A 172 -10.86 -0.13 -15.12
C ASN A 172 -11.59 -1.41 -15.45
N PHE A 173 -12.40 -1.36 -16.50
CA PHE A 173 -13.14 -2.51 -17.01
C PHE A 173 -12.64 -2.85 -18.40
N VAL A 174 -12.52 -4.14 -18.67
CA VAL A 174 -12.23 -4.69 -20.01
C VAL A 174 -13.37 -5.60 -20.43
N ARG A 175 -13.56 -5.73 -21.72
CA ARG A 175 -14.58 -6.61 -22.28
C ARG A 175 -14.02 -8.03 -22.39
N GLU A 176 -14.75 -9.00 -21.85
CA GLU A 176 -14.54 -10.43 -22.08
C GLU A 176 -15.82 -11.04 -22.68
N GLY A 177 -15.80 -11.25 -24.01
CA GLY A 177 -17.00 -11.70 -24.72
C GLY A 177 -18.14 -10.69 -24.69
N ASN A 178 -19.25 -11.04 -24.05
CA ASN A 178 -20.43 -10.18 -23.91
C ASN A 178 -20.57 -9.58 -22.52
N GLU A 179 -19.50 -9.50 -21.75
CA GLU A 179 -19.52 -8.98 -20.38
C GLU A 179 -18.37 -8.01 -20.15
N TRP A 180 -18.58 -7.05 -19.26
CA TRP A 180 -17.51 -6.23 -18.70
C TRP A 180 -16.96 -6.90 -17.45
N LYS A 181 -15.62 -6.93 -17.32
CA LYS A 181 -14.91 -7.45 -16.16
C LYS A 181 -14.02 -6.36 -15.56
N LEU A 182 -14.01 -6.25 -14.24
CA LEU A 182 -13.10 -5.36 -13.53
C LEU A 182 -11.66 -5.89 -13.68
N ASP A 183 -10.76 -5.06 -14.20
CA ASP A 183 -9.35 -5.41 -14.44
C ASP A 183 -8.37 -4.66 -13.54
N GLY A 184 -8.84 -3.68 -12.78
CA GLY A 184 -8.01 -2.95 -11.84
C GLY A 184 -8.69 -1.75 -11.22
N ILE A 185 -8.17 -1.33 -10.07
CA ILE A 185 -8.56 -0.12 -9.36
C ILE A 185 -7.31 0.72 -9.18
N ASN A 186 -7.37 2.00 -9.55
CA ASN A 186 -6.25 2.93 -9.49
C ASN A 186 -6.60 4.19 -8.68
N GLN A 187 -5.62 4.70 -7.94
CA GLN A 187 -5.74 5.95 -7.20
C GLN A 187 -5.44 7.18 -8.08
N PRO A 188 -5.94 8.40 -7.74
CA PRO A 188 -5.72 9.60 -8.54
C PRO A 188 -4.26 10.04 -8.67
N THR A 189 -3.42 9.65 -7.72
CA THR A 189 -2.01 10.02 -7.60
C THR A 189 -1.07 9.11 -8.39
N GLU A 190 -1.63 8.17 -9.15
CA GLU A 190 -0.84 7.27 -9.99
C GLU A 190 -0.30 8.02 -11.21
N ASP A 191 0.77 8.78 -10.97
CA ASP A 191 1.60 9.26 -12.06
C ASP A 191 2.28 8.04 -12.71
N VAL A 192 2.10 7.89 -14.02
CA VAL A 192 2.73 6.83 -14.81
C VAL A 192 4.21 7.20 -14.99
N SER A 193 4.96 7.17 -13.88
CA SER A 193 6.41 7.37 -13.92
C SER A 193 7.08 6.15 -14.56
N THR A 194 8.26 6.37 -15.11
CA THR A 194 9.10 5.28 -15.65
C THR A 194 9.39 4.21 -14.62
N LEU A 195 9.41 4.58 -13.32
CA LEU A 195 9.57 3.67 -12.18
C LEU A 195 8.40 2.68 -12.07
N ILE A 196 7.15 3.17 -12.13
CA ILE A 196 5.96 2.31 -12.08
C ILE A 196 5.98 1.31 -13.24
N GLY A 197 6.35 1.76 -14.44
CA GLY A 197 6.49 0.89 -15.61
C GLY A 197 7.53 -0.21 -15.41
N SER A 198 8.69 0.10 -14.83
CA SER A 198 9.75 -0.88 -14.58
C SER A 198 9.37 -1.87 -13.48
N LEU A 199 8.70 -1.44 -12.42
CA LEU A 199 8.24 -2.32 -11.35
C LEU A 199 7.07 -3.22 -11.76
N ASN A 200 6.15 -2.71 -12.57
CA ASN A 200 5.09 -3.53 -13.14
C ASN A 200 5.69 -4.62 -14.04
N LYS A 201 6.64 -4.25 -14.91
CA LYS A 201 7.35 -5.21 -15.75
C LYS A 201 8.13 -6.23 -14.92
N PHE A 202 8.83 -5.79 -13.87
CA PHE A 202 9.51 -6.69 -12.95
C PHE A 202 8.55 -7.70 -12.30
N ALA A 203 7.38 -7.24 -11.84
CA ALA A 203 6.36 -8.11 -11.28
C ALA A 203 5.86 -9.13 -12.32
N GLU A 204 5.55 -8.69 -13.54
CA GLU A 204 5.10 -9.55 -14.63
C GLU A 204 6.17 -10.58 -15.02
N ASP A 205 7.43 -10.16 -15.19
CA ASP A 205 8.56 -11.05 -15.55
C ASP A 205 8.79 -12.16 -14.49
N ASN A 206 8.39 -11.94 -13.23
CA ASN A 206 8.51 -12.90 -12.12
C ASN A 206 7.18 -13.58 -11.75
N GLY A 207 6.11 -13.41 -12.54
CA GLY A 207 4.79 -14.00 -12.25
C GLY A 207 4.13 -13.40 -11.01
N MET A 208 4.47 -12.17 -10.65
CA MET A 208 3.95 -11.42 -9.52
C MET A 208 3.01 -10.29 -9.97
N TYR A 209 2.39 -9.61 -9.02
CA TYR A 209 1.45 -8.53 -9.26
C TYR A 209 1.91 -7.26 -8.56
N PHE A 210 1.77 -6.13 -9.25
CA PHE A 210 2.14 -4.81 -8.75
C PHE A 210 0.90 -3.98 -8.40
N SER A 211 0.99 -3.20 -7.31
CA SER A 211 0.04 -2.15 -6.94
C SER A 211 0.72 -1.04 -6.15
N LEU A 212 0.09 0.13 -6.06
CA LEU A 212 0.68 1.25 -5.31
C LEU A 212 0.32 1.25 -3.82
N ASP A 213 -0.84 0.80 -3.42
CA ASP A 213 -1.41 1.08 -2.09
C ASP A 213 -1.83 -0.12 -1.24
N TRP A 214 -1.96 -1.31 -1.79
CA TRP A 214 -2.39 -2.51 -1.05
C TRP A 214 -1.46 -2.89 0.11
N GLY A 215 -0.17 -2.54 0.01
CA GLY A 215 0.83 -2.85 1.03
C GLY A 215 0.53 -2.26 2.41
N ARG A 216 -0.23 -1.17 2.50
CA ARG A 216 -0.62 -0.57 3.80
C ARG A 216 -1.41 -1.52 4.69
N LEU A 217 -2.19 -2.42 4.10
CA LEU A 217 -2.99 -3.41 4.82
C LEU A 217 -2.13 -4.53 5.41
N LEU A 218 -0.93 -4.72 4.85
CA LEU A 218 -0.07 -5.88 5.07
C LEU A 218 1.19 -5.54 5.89
N LEU A 219 1.29 -4.31 6.44
CA LEU A 219 2.39 -3.95 7.32
C LEU A 219 2.36 -4.80 8.60
N PRO A 220 3.52 -5.31 9.07
CA PRO A 220 3.61 -6.00 10.35
C PRO A 220 3.16 -5.12 11.51
N LYS A 221 2.61 -5.74 12.54
CA LYS A 221 2.34 -5.07 13.81
C LYS A 221 3.54 -5.24 14.73
N GLY A 222 4.16 -4.17 15.10
CA GLY A 222 5.30 -4.23 16.01
C GLY A 222 6.61 -4.52 15.29
N GLY A 223 7.53 -5.14 16.02
CA GLY A 223 8.92 -5.28 15.58
C GLY A 223 9.74 -4.01 15.85
N ASN A 224 11.05 -4.11 15.67
CA ASN A 224 11.95 -2.99 15.96
C ASN A 224 11.88 -1.90 14.88
N LEU A 225 11.73 -2.30 13.59
CA LEU A 225 11.67 -1.36 12.48
C LEU A 225 10.47 -0.41 12.58
N PHE A 226 9.28 -0.95 12.94
CA PHE A 226 8.01 -0.21 12.98
C PHE A 226 7.63 0.29 14.37
N LEU A 227 8.58 0.36 15.32
CA LEU A 227 8.28 0.85 16.67
C LEU A 227 7.89 2.34 16.65
N PRO A 228 6.75 2.71 17.29
CA PRO A 228 6.26 4.09 17.33
C PRO A 228 7.25 5.10 17.93
N ARG A 229 8.21 4.63 18.74
CA ARG A 229 9.23 5.51 19.34
C ARG A 229 10.21 6.10 18.33
N TYR A 230 10.33 5.49 17.14
CA TYR A 230 11.23 5.96 16.11
C TYR A 230 10.52 6.71 15.00
N PHE A 231 9.29 6.30 14.69
CA PHE A 231 8.53 6.84 13.57
C PHE A 231 7.04 6.91 13.94
N ASN A 232 6.37 7.99 13.51
CA ASN A 232 4.96 8.22 13.80
C ASN A 232 4.05 7.72 12.68
N SER A 233 4.58 7.60 11.48
CA SER A 233 3.84 7.08 10.32
C SER A 233 4.73 6.23 9.42
N ALA A 234 4.10 5.32 8.72
CA ALA A 234 4.69 4.47 7.69
C ALA A 234 3.84 4.58 6.43
N ASP A 235 4.41 5.10 5.35
CA ASP A 235 3.78 5.11 4.03
C ASP A 235 4.37 4.00 3.19
N VAL A 236 3.51 3.11 2.69
CA VAL A 236 3.90 2.00 1.82
C VAL A 236 3.58 2.36 0.39
N ASN A 237 4.56 2.19 -0.46
CA ASN A 237 4.43 2.42 -1.89
C ASN A 237 5.02 1.23 -2.67
N ASN A 238 4.62 1.10 -3.92
CA ASN A 238 5.23 0.14 -4.85
C ASN A 238 5.18 -1.30 -4.33
N HIS A 239 4.00 -1.77 -3.97
CA HIS A 239 3.80 -3.12 -3.47
C HIS A 239 3.76 -4.15 -4.61
N VAL A 240 4.64 -5.14 -4.54
CA VAL A 240 4.68 -6.31 -5.41
C VAL A 240 4.35 -7.54 -4.56
N ILE A 241 3.42 -8.37 -5.00
CA ILE A 241 3.02 -9.60 -4.32
C ILE A 241 2.98 -10.78 -5.29
N GLY A 242 3.46 -11.92 -4.84
CA GLY A 242 3.47 -13.13 -5.64
C GLY A 242 3.74 -14.37 -4.82
N VAL A 243 3.77 -15.53 -5.50
CA VAL A 243 4.13 -16.81 -4.91
C VAL A 243 5.49 -17.19 -5.45
N TRP A 244 6.44 -17.40 -4.56
CA TRP A 244 7.77 -17.92 -4.87
C TRP A 244 7.83 -19.43 -4.76
N ASP A 245 8.97 -20.00 -5.12
CA ASP A 245 9.23 -21.43 -5.12
C ASP A 245 8.68 -22.14 -3.85
N GLY A 246 8.03 -23.28 -4.04
CA GLY A 246 7.40 -24.01 -2.93
C GLY A 246 6.08 -23.44 -2.40
N GLY A 247 5.49 -22.42 -3.06
CA GLY A 247 4.19 -21.84 -2.65
C GLY A 247 4.30 -20.77 -1.56
N ILE A 248 5.49 -20.21 -1.34
CA ILE A 248 5.72 -19.16 -0.34
C ILE A 248 5.18 -17.83 -0.86
N LEU A 249 4.27 -17.21 -0.11
CA LEU A 249 3.78 -15.87 -0.40
C LEU A 249 4.87 -14.83 -0.07
N VAL A 250 5.29 -14.10 -1.09
CA VAL A 250 6.33 -13.07 -1.00
C VAL A 250 5.74 -11.71 -1.31
N GLN A 251 6.15 -10.72 -0.55
CA GLN A 251 5.79 -9.32 -0.76
C GLN A 251 7.07 -8.48 -0.78
N LEU A 252 7.15 -7.56 -1.74
CA LEU A 252 8.21 -6.55 -1.83
C LEU A 252 7.55 -5.18 -1.88
N TYR A 253 8.03 -4.24 -1.08
CA TYR A 253 7.49 -2.89 -1.08
C TYR A 253 8.50 -1.86 -0.59
N THR A 254 8.33 -0.62 -1.02
CA THR A 254 9.03 0.52 -0.40
C THR A 254 8.20 1.08 0.75
N CYS A 255 8.88 1.39 1.83
CA CYS A 255 8.27 1.99 3.01
C CYS A 255 9.03 3.26 3.39
N VAL A 256 8.29 4.37 3.47
CA VAL A 256 8.78 5.65 3.98
C VAL A 256 8.36 5.79 5.43
N LEU A 257 9.34 5.74 6.34
CA LEU A 257 9.10 5.97 7.76
C LEU A 257 9.36 7.45 8.09
N LYS A 258 8.36 8.11 8.68
CA LYS A 258 8.39 9.54 9.00
C LYS A 258 8.29 9.78 10.50
N ASN A 259 9.13 10.70 11.01
CA ASN A 259 9.02 11.18 12.38
C ASN A 259 8.23 12.50 12.41
N GLY A 260 7.01 12.48 12.94
CA GLY A 260 6.09 13.62 12.96
C GLY A 260 6.49 14.77 13.89
N ASN A 261 7.57 14.66 14.68
CA ASN A 261 8.01 15.71 15.61
C ASN A 261 9.09 16.63 15.05
N GLY A 262 9.43 16.50 13.78
CA GLY A 262 10.55 17.19 13.15
C GLY A 262 10.15 18.40 12.30
N PHE A 263 9.42 19.39 12.83
CA PHE A 263 9.47 20.73 12.27
C PHE A 263 10.79 21.38 12.68
N THR A 264 11.78 21.35 11.79
CA THR A 264 12.94 22.23 11.91
C THR A 264 12.63 23.54 11.18
N ASP A 265 13.12 24.67 11.68
CA ASP A 265 12.95 26.03 11.15
C ASP A 265 13.32 26.23 9.66
N GLU A 266 13.80 25.20 8.97
CA GLU A 266 14.22 25.23 7.56
C GLU A 266 13.29 24.45 6.61
N GLY A 267 12.13 23.95 7.04
CA GLY A 267 11.13 23.31 6.17
C GLY A 267 11.58 22.00 5.49
N LYS A 268 12.70 21.42 5.88
CA LYS A 268 13.14 20.10 5.41
C LYS A 268 12.79 19.05 6.47
N ASN A 269 11.94 18.09 6.10
CA ASN A 269 11.70 16.89 6.91
C ASN A 269 13.01 16.15 7.10
N LYS A 270 13.70 16.37 8.22
CA LYS A 270 15.01 15.77 8.50
C LYS A 270 14.96 14.28 8.82
N ASP A 271 13.79 13.70 9.02
CA ASP A 271 13.64 12.34 9.56
C ASP A 271 12.73 11.44 8.71
N GLU A 272 12.81 11.56 7.38
CA GLU A 272 12.25 10.55 6.47
C GLU A 272 13.33 9.53 6.12
N VAL A 273 13.01 8.25 6.30
CA VAL A 273 13.90 7.16 5.92
C VAL A 273 13.15 6.19 5.01
N ASN A 274 13.72 5.96 3.84
CA ASN A 274 13.20 5.02 2.86
C ASN A 274 13.81 3.64 3.06
N TYR A 275 12.95 2.63 3.11
CA TYR A 275 13.34 1.23 3.16
C TYR A 275 12.74 0.46 1.98
N LEU A 276 13.52 -0.45 1.42
CA LEU A 276 13.01 -1.55 0.64
C LEU A 276 12.83 -2.74 1.59
N ILE A 277 11.68 -3.36 1.53
CA ILE A 277 11.30 -4.44 2.44
C ILE A 277 10.82 -5.64 1.62
N GLY A 278 11.45 -6.79 1.86
CA GLY A 278 10.92 -8.10 1.48
C GLY A 278 10.23 -8.72 2.70
N GLN A 279 9.02 -9.25 2.54
CA GLN A 279 8.23 -9.85 3.60
C GLN A 279 7.74 -11.22 3.19
N ILE A 280 7.90 -12.20 4.08
CA ILE A 280 7.36 -13.55 3.92
C ILE A 280 6.64 -13.98 5.19
N MET A 281 5.73 -14.95 5.02
CA MET A 281 5.09 -15.66 6.14
C MET A 281 5.81 -16.96 6.38
N LEU A 282 6.31 -17.14 7.61
CA LEU A 282 6.97 -18.38 8.04
C LEU A 282 5.92 -19.44 8.40
N PRO A 283 6.25 -20.72 8.26
CA PRO A 283 5.32 -21.83 8.51
C PRO A 283 4.92 -21.98 9.99
N LYS A 284 5.70 -21.42 10.90
CA LYS A 284 5.43 -21.40 12.34
C LYS A 284 5.93 -20.10 12.98
N SER A 285 5.52 -19.84 14.22
CA SER A 285 6.05 -18.75 15.02
C SER A 285 7.49 -19.05 15.48
N TYR A 286 8.36 -18.04 15.37
CA TYR A 286 9.73 -18.04 15.87
C TYR A 286 9.94 -16.96 16.94
N GLY A 287 8.87 -16.25 17.32
CA GLY A 287 8.93 -15.15 18.28
C GLY A 287 9.63 -13.92 17.74
N GLY A 288 10.36 -13.21 18.58
CA GLY A 288 11.08 -11.98 18.24
C GLY A 288 12.57 -12.22 18.00
N ILE A 289 13.03 -12.10 16.76
CA ILE A 289 14.44 -12.22 16.37
C ILE A 289 14.83 -11.03 15.51
N LEU A 290 15.97 -10.40 15.80
CA LEU A 290 16.55 -9.34 14.98
C LEU A 290 17.98 -9.74 14.62
N VAL A 291 18.28 -9.79 13.33
CA VAL A 291 19.63 -9.94 12.79
C VAL A 291 20.04 -8.60 12.18
N ASP A 292 20.89 -7.89 12.86
CA ASP A 292 21.40 -6.59 12.42
C ASP A 292 22.74 -6.77 11.70
N ARG A 293 22.79 -6.25 10.48
CA ARG A 293 24.02 -6.23 9.67
C ARG A 293 24.92 -5.11 10.16
N ASP A 294 26.05 -5.47 10.75
CA ASP A 294 27.09 -4.50 11.14
C ASP A 294 27.89 -4.09 9.89
N ASP A 295 27.67 -2.89 9.38
CA ASP A 295 28.36 -2.37 8.20
C ASP A 295 29.68 -1.62 8.52
N ASN A 296 30.17 -1.73 9.77
CA ASN A 296 31.43 -1.10 10.24
C ASN A 296 31.52 0.41 9.96
N SER A 297 30.39 1.08 9.72
CA SER A 297 30.36 2.52 9.55
C SER A 297 30.71 3.20 10.87
N ILE A 298 31.79 3.98 10.87
CA ILE A 298 32.29 4.72 12.05
C ILE A 298 31.25 5.68 12.63
N PHE A 299 30.22 6.00 11.84
CA PHE A 299 29.13 6.91 12.17
C PHE A 299 27.84 6.20 12.62
N ARG A 300 27.78 4.86 12.58
CA ARG A 300 26.60 4.13 13.01
C ARG A 300 26.59 4.03 14.53
N LYS A 301 25.56 4.57 15.15
CA LYS A 301 25.28 4.27 16.56
C LYS A 301 25.10 2.75 16.68
N ARG A 302 25.81 2.11 17.61
CA ARG A 302 25.61 0.68 17.94
C ARG A 302 24.11 0.42 18.06
N VAL A 303 23.64 -0.62 17.38
CA VAL A 303 22.27 -1.05 17.55
C VAL A 303 22.10 -1.44 19.02
N ILE A 304 21.23 -0.69 19.68
CA ILE A 304 20.87 -0.98 21.07
C ILE A 304 19.83 -2.10 21.01
N ALA A 305 20.03 -3.15 21.81
CA ALA A 305 19.06 -4.23 21.91
C ALA A 305 17.65 -3.65 22.09
N PRO A 306 16.65 -4.07 21.31
CA PRO A 306 15.28 -3.67 21.53
C PRO A 306 14.86 -4.06 22.95
N PHE A 307 13.88 -3.32 23.50
CA PHE A 307 13.36 -3.65 24.84
C PHE A 307 12.84 -5.10 24.86
N GLY A 308 13.29 -5.88 25.84
CA GLY A 308 12.92 -7.29 25.98
C GLY A 308 13.81 -8.27 25.17
N TYR A 309 14.73 -7.75 24.35
CA TYR A 309 15.67 -8.59 23.59
C TYR A 309 17.03 -8.69 24.28
N LYS A 310 17.67 -9.83 24.11
CA LYS A 310 19.04 -10.08 24.51
C LYS A 310 19.90 -10.44 23.32
N LYS A 311 21.18 -10.04 23.38
CA LYS A 311 22.16 -10.43 22.37
C LYS A 311 22.40 -11.93 22.42
N VAL A 312 22.28 -12.58 21.26
CA VAL A 312 22.59 -14.00 21.04
C VAL A 312 23.93 -14.08 20.34
N LYS A 313 24.79 -14.98 20.78
CA LYS A 313 26.07 -15.24 20.18
C LYS A 313 26.05 -16.61 19.51
N MET A 314 26.34 -16.65 18.22
CA MET A 314 26.46 -17.88 17.44
C MET A 314 27.85 -18.50 17.64
N GLU A 315 28.00 -19.78 17.35
CA GLU A 315 29.29 -20.49 17.44
C GLU A 315 30.28 -19.98 16.40
N TRP A 316 29.84 -19.46 15.26
CA TRP A 316 30.69 -18.96 14.19
C TRP A 316 31.18 -17.54 14.47
N GLY A 317 32.46 -17.42 14.85
CA GLY A 317 33.07 -16.14 15.29
C GLY A 317 33.07 -15.08 14.19
N ASP A 318 33.34 -15.43 12.93
CA ASP A 318 33.38 -14.45 11.83
C ASP A 318 31.97 -13.96 11.44
N PHE A 319 30.96 -14.80 11.54
CA PHE A 319 29.58 -14.40 11.40
C PHE A 319 29.19 -13.35 12.44
N ASN A 320 29.56 -13.56 13.73
CA ASN A 320 29.29 -12.61 14.81
C ASN A 320 30.03 -11.27 14.67
N LYS A 321 31.07 -11.17 13.86
CA LYS A 321 31.76 -9.91 13.55
C LYS A 321 30.98 -9.08 12.52
N ARG A 322 30.19 -9.76 11.68
CA ARG A 322 29.45 -9.15 10.59
C ARG A 322 27.98 -8.93 10.94
N TYR A 323 27.39 -9.81 11.73
CA TYR A 323 26.00 -9.76 12.15
C TYR A 323 25.87 -9.75 13.67
N THR A 324 25.02 -8.87 14.20
CA THR A 324 24.63 -8.89 15.61
C THR A 324 23.20 -9.41 15.72
N ILE A 325 23.01 -10.46 16.53
CA ILE A 325 21.72 -11.11 16.68
C ILE A 325 21.13 -10.76 18.03
N PHE A 326 19.85 -10.45 18.05
CA PHE A 326 19.06 -10.25 19.25
C PHE A 326 17.81 -11.14 19.19
N ALA A 327 17.43 -11.72 20.33
CA ALA A 327 16.19 -12.47 20.44
C ALA A 327 15.53 -12.17 21.81
N THR A 328 14.22 -12.37 21.91
CA THR A 328 13.53 -12.37 23.19
C THR A 328 14.01 -13.55 24.03
N ASN A 329 13.86 -13.49 25.36
CA ASN A 329 14.35 -14.57 26.23
C ASN A 329 13.73 -15.93 25.93
N GLU A 330 12.48 -15.94 25.52
CA GLU A 330 11.72 -17.15 25.23
C GLU A 330 12.10 -17.75 23.86
N ASP A 331 12.71 -16.96 22.96
CA ASP A 331 12.91 -17.31 21.58
C ASP A 331 14.36 -17.55 21.20
N GLN A 332 15.28 -17.65 22.17
CA GLN A 332 16.68 -17.94 21.88
C GLN A 332 16.88 -19.26 21.15
N ALA A 333 16.15 -20.31 21.52
CA ALA A 333 16.21 -21.59 20.85
C ALA A 333 15.71 -21.50 19.40
N ALA A 334 14.65 -20.72 19.15
CA ALA A 334 14.12 -20.49 17.81
C ALA A 334 15.10 -19.74 16.93
N SER A 335 15.95 -18.83 17.50
CA SER A 335 16.98 -18.15 16.74
C SER A 335 18.05 -19.10 16.21
N PHE A 336 18.40 -20.14 16.93
CA PHE A 336 19.37 -21.18 16.46
C PHE A 336 18.75 -22.07 15.37
N GLU A 337 17.46 -22.33 15.43
CA GLU A 337 16.76 -23.07 14.37
C GLU A 337 16.68 -22.27 13.08
N LEU A 338 16.29 -20.99 13.17
CA LEU A 338 16.20 -20.10 12.03
C LEU A 338 17.57 -19.83 11.40
N LEU A 339 18.56 -19.49 12.24
CA LEU A 339 19.94 -19.21 11.84
C LEU A 339 20.77 -20.50 11.87
N ASN A 340 20.28 -21.52 11.19
CA ASN A 340 21.06 -22.74 11.06
C ASN A 340 22.35 -22.51 10.25
N PRO A 341 23.36 -23.42 10.33
CA PRO A 341 24.64 -23.22 9.67
C PRO A 341 24.58 -22.93 8.18
N SER A 342 23.65 -23.55 7.46
CA SER A 342 23.47 -23.37 6.01
C SER A 342 22.98 -21.94 5.69
N PHE A 343 22.02 -21.47 6.44
CA PHE A 343 21.48 -20.10 6.26
C PHE A 343 22.51 -19.04 6.67
N MET A 344 23.24 -19.26 7.76
CA MET A 344 24.34 -18.36 8.14
C MET A 344 25.44 -18.31 7.08
N ALA A 345 25.80 -19.45 6.48
CA ALA A 345 26.80 -19.51 5.41
C ALA A 345 26.30 -18.74 4.18
N TRP A 346 25.05 -18.96 3.79
CA TRP A 346 24.42 -18.23 2.68
C TRP A 346 24.42 -16.71 2.90
N LEU A 347 23.96 -16.25 4.07
CA LEU A 347 23.99 -14.81 4.43
C LEU A 347 25.39 -14.23 4.38
N TYR A 348 26.39 -15.01 4.86
CA TYR A 348 27.78 -14.57 4.93
C TYR A 348 28.41 -14.50 3.53
N ASP A 349 28.18 -15.50 2.68
CA ASP A 349 28.77 -15.62 1.35
C ASP A 349 28.16 -14.61 0.36
N GLN A 350 26.84 -14.40 0.44
CA GLN A 350 26.15 -13.40 -0.37
C GLN A 350 26.43 -11.96 0.07
N ASP A 351 27.04 -11.75 1.24
CA ASP A 351 27.31 -10.44 1.83
C ASP A 351 26.07 -9.53 1.88
N ILE A 352 24.93 -10.11 2.25
CA ILE A 352 23.63 -9.41 2.28
C ILE A 352 23.71 -8.18 3.18
N LYS A 353 23.54 -7.00 2.59
CA LYS A 353 23.59 -5.70 3.27
C LYS A 353 22.20 -5.25 3.71
N ALA A 354 21.47 -6.14 4.36
CA ALA A 354 20.15 -5.91 4.88
C ALA A 354 20.02 -6.46 6.30
N ASN A 355 19.04 -5.94 7.03
CA ASN A 355 18.65 -6.47 8.33
C ASN A 355 17.52 -7.46 8.15
N ILE A 356 17.45 -8.44 9.05
CA ILE A 356 16.33 -9.40 9.09
C ILE A 356 15.64 -9.23 10.43
N GLU A 357 14.34 -9.14 10.41
CA GLU A 357 13.53 -9.14 11.63
C GLU A 357 12.42 -10.17 11.52
N VAL A 358 12.28 -10.98 12.55
CA VAL A 358 11.19 -11.94 12.68
C VAL A 358 10.28 -11.51 13.82
N MET A 359 8.99 -11.47 13.53
CA MET A 359 7.92 -11.13 14.45
C MET A 359 6.89 -12.24 14.38
N ASP A 360 6.92 -13.14 15.36
CA ASP A 360 6.13 -14.37 15.36
C ASP A 360 6.37 -15.20 14.09
N ASN A 361 5.43 -15.24 13.17
CA ASN A 361 5.52 -15.94 11.89
C ASN A 361 5.72 -15.01 10.69
N ILE A 362 6.05 -13.76 10.90
CA ILE A 362 6.39 -12.80 9.83
C ILE A 362 7.89 -12.55 9.85
N ALA A 363 8.56 -12.79 8.73
CA ALA A 363 9.95 -12.38 8.54
C ALA A 363 10.00 -11.23 7.53
N ILE A 364 10.76 -10.19 7.86
CA ILE A 364 11.10 -9.10 6.97
C ILE A 364 12.60 -9.01 6.77
N LEU A 365 13.00 -8.82 5.53
CA LEU A 365 14.34 -8.42 5.12
C LEU A 365 14.26 -6.95 4.71
N TYR A 366 15.06 -6.06 5.29
CA TYR A 366 14.96 -4.64 4.98
C TYR A 366 16.30 -3.96 4.87
N ALA A 367 16.42 -3.07 3.89
CA ALA A 367 17.59 -2.24 3.66
C ALA A 367 17.17 -0.79 3.43
N ARG A 368 18.00 0.17 3.88
CA ARG A 368 17.82 1.56 3.50
C ARG A 368 18.10 1.73 2.01
N VAL A 369 17.22 2.43 1.33
CA VAL A 369 17.40 2.75 -0.09
C VAL A 369 17.48 4.26 -0.27
N SER A 370 18.46 4.72 -1.04
CA SER A 370 18.31 5.95 -1.81
C SER A 370 17.32 5.59 -2.93
N SER A 371 16.47 6.49 -3.36
CA SER A 371 15.36 6.34 -4.31
C SER A 371 15.65 5.60 -5.65
N ASP A 372 16.54 4.61 -5.67
CA ASP A 372 17.14 4.01 -6.84
C ASP A 372 16.58 2.62 -7.14
N GLU A 373 16.05 2.45 -8.35
CA GLU A 373 15.27 1.32 -8.87
C GLU A 373 16.02 -0.04 -8.91
N LYS A 374 17.34 -0.03 -8.92
CA LYS A 374 18.16 -1.22 -9.15
C LYS A 374 18.11 -2.28 -8.05
N ARG A 375 17.62 -1.94 -6.88
CA ARG A 375 17.68 -2.81 -5.69
C ARG A 375 16.53 -3.80 -5.52
N TYR A 376 15.44 -3.66 -6.26
CA TYR A 376 14.34 -4.63 -6.17
C TYR A 376 14.75 -6.02 -6.65
N ALA A 377 15.53 -6.08 -7.74
CA ALA A 377 16.05 -7.33 -8.26
C ALA A 377 17.12 -7.99 -7.37
N GLU A 378 17.82 -7.19 -6.53
CA GLU A 378 18.82 -7.71 -5.62
C GLU A 378 18.22 -8.32 -4.34
N MET A 379 16.92 -8.09 -4.08
CA MET A 379 16.23 -8.56 -2.87
C MET A 379 15.36 -9.82 -3.14
N LEU A 380 15.12 -10.18 -4.39
CA LEU A 380 14.55 -11.46 -4.77
C LEU A 380 15.62 -12.53 -4.87
#